data_32ff897013c775c9b7cba8f380b32aa2
#
_entry.id   32ff897013c775c9b7cba8f380b32aa2
#
_cell.length_a   1.000
_cell.length_b   1.000
_cell.length_c   1.000
_cell.angle_alpha   90.00
_cell.angle_beta   90.00
_cell.angle_gamma   90.00
#
_symmetry.space_group_name_H-M   'P 1'
#
loop_
_entity.id
_entity.type
_entity.pdbx_description
1 polymer ?
#
loop_
_entity_poly.entity_id
_entity_poly.type
_entity_poly.pdbx_seq_one_letter_code
_entity_poly.pdbx_strand_id
1 'polypeptide(L)'
;MSKLLKAFGMICIILAGVLYWQRNNPKRLAFLSAPIQRETNSKVKKNIPARLIIKKANIDLEVVSARIYGQRWETTSLGVSWLEMSAVPGDIGNSIIYGHNWTNLLGNLNKVRPGDDIVIVYKDGSRKYFTVDATAKVSPKNVSILHQSKDQKITIYTCVGLFDEKRLVVVGSLIKKSAQM
;
A
#
# COMPACT_ATOMS: atom_id res chain seq x y z
N MET A 1 -37.64 -15.55 28.17
CA MET A 1 -37.34 -15.08 26.79
C MET A 1 -36.77 -13.67 26.75
N SER A 2 -37.27 -12.66 27.48
CA SER A 2 -36.77 -11.27 27.38
C SER A 2 -35.30 -11.05 27.83
N LYS A 3 -34.82 -11.77 28.84
CA LYS A 3 -33.44 -11.66 29.34
C LYS A 3 -32.39 -12.22 28.33
N LEU A 4 -32.70 -13.34 27.68
CA LEU A 4 -31.88 -13.95 26.64
C LEU A 4 -31.76 -13.04 25.40
N LEU A 5 -32.85 -12.40 24.98
CA LEU A 5 -32.85 -11.48 23.85
C LEU A 5 -32.00 -10.22 24.13
N LYS A 6 -32.10 -9.69 25.36
CA LYS A 6 -31.28 -8.56 25.82
C LYS A 6 -29.79 -8.92 25.85
N ALA A 7 -29.43 -10.11 26.36
CA ALA A 7 -28.05 -10.59 26.39
C ALA A 7 -27.49 -10.77 24.98
N PHE A 8 -28.27 -11.34 24.06
CA PHE A 8 -27.87 -11.50 22.65
C PHE A 8 -27.65 -10.16 21.96
N GLY A 9 -28.56 -9.18 22.17
CA GLY A 9 -28.40 -7.82 21.63
C GLY A 9 -27.14 -7.13 22.14
N MET A 10 -26.81 -7.29 23.41
CA MET A 10 -25.60 -6.72 24.00
C MET A 10 -24.32 -7.34 23.39
N ILE A 11 -24.32 -8.67 23.20
CA ILE A 11 -23.19 -9.36 22.52
C ILE A 11 -23.00 -8.84 21.09
N CYS A 12 -24.07 -8.66 20.33
CA CYS A 12 -24.01 -8.10 18.98
C CYS A 12 -23.42 -6.68 18.96
N ILE A 13 -23.79 -5.83 19.91
CA ILE A 13 -23.24 -4.46 20.02
C ILE A 13 -21.75 -4.48 20.35
N ILE A 14 -21.33 -5.35 21.29
CA ILE A 14 -19.92 -5.50 21.64
C ILE A 14 -19.12 -6.00 20.44
N LEU A 15 -19.61 -7.01 19.72
CA LEU A 15 -18.97 -7.53 18.51
C LEU A 15 -18.86 -6.46 17.42
N ALA A 16 -19.93 -5.69 17.21
CA ALA A 16 -19.91 -4.59 16.25
C ALA A 16 -18.87 -3.51 16.63
N GLY A 17 -18.78 -3.16 17.91
CA GLY A 17 -17.77 -2.23 18.43
C GLY A 17 -16.35 -2.74 18.24
N VAL A 18 -16.08 -4.01 18.50
CA VAL A 18 -14.77 -4.65 18.28
C VAL A 18 -14.41 -4.66 16.81
N LEU A 19 -15.33 -5.02 15.92
CA LEU A 19 -15.10 -5.03 14.48
C LEU A 19 -14.86 -3.62 13.93
N TYR A 20 -15.61 -2.63 14.43
CA TYR A 20 -15.41 -1.23 14.05
C TYR A 20 -14.02 -0.71 14.51
N TRP A 21 -13.63 -1.00 15.75
CA TRP A 21 -12.32 -0.63 16.28
C TRP A 21 -11.18 -1.30 15.50
N GLN A 22 -11.31 -2.61 15.20
CA GLN A 22 -10.36 -3.32 14.38
C GLN A 22 -10.23 -2.69 12.98
N ARG A 23 -11.36 -2.35 12.34
CA ARG A 23 -11.37 -1.76 10.99
C ARG A 23 -10.58 -0.44 10.91
N ASN A 24 -10.63 0.36 11.98
CA ASN A 24 -10.01 1.69 12.03
C ASN A 24 -8.64 1.72 12.71
N ASN A 25 -8.08 0.56 13.08
CA ASN A 25 -6.80 0.52 13.79
C ASN A 25 -5.62 0.82 12.83
N PRO A 26 -4.87 1.93 13.02
CA PRO A 26 -3.77 2.33 12.13
C PRO A 26 -2.57 1.37 12.16
N LYS A 27 -2.46 0.52 13.22
CA LYS A 27 -1.40 -0.50 13.31
C LYS A 27 -1.61 -1.65 12.32
N ARG A 28 -2.79 -1.78 11.71
CA ARG A 28 -3.12 -2.89 10.79
C ARG A 28 -2.24 -2.90 9.54
N LEU A 29 -1.82 -1.74 9.03
CA LEU A 29 -0.98 -1.63 7.84
C LEU A 29 0.51 -1.68 8.16
N ALA A 30 0.91 -1.59 9.42
CA ALA A 30 2.31 -1.60 9.83
C ALA A 30 2.97 -2.96 9.58
N PHE A 31 4.24 -2.92 9.20
CA PHE A 31 5.16 -4.05 9.33
C PHE A 31 5.86 -3.99 10.69
N LEU A 32 6.06 -5.15 11.31
CA LEU A 32 6.73 -5.26 12.60
C LEU A 32 8.24 -5.09 12.37
N SER A 33 8.81 -3.96 12.78
CA SER A 33 10.26 -3.68 12.78
C SER A 33 10.87 -3.45 11.39
N ALA A 34 10.51 -2.39 10.70
CA ALA A 34 11.22 -1.98 9.50
C ALA A 34 12.09 -0.75 9.77
N PRO A 35 13.42 -0.85 9.95
CA PRO A 35 14.31 0.28 9.73
C PRO A 35 14.38 0.51 8.22
N ILE A 36 13.51 1.33 7.68
CA ILE A 36 13.65 1.82 6.31
C ILE A 36 14.74 2.89 6.36
N GLN A 37 15.98 2.50 6.04
CA GLN A 37 17.08 3.43 5.93
C GLN A 37 16.85 4.33 4.72
N ARG A 38 16.78 5.62 4.97
CA ARG A 38 16.79 6.64 3.92
C ARG A 38 18.23 6.84 3.48
N GLU A 39 18.56 6.51 2.24
CA GLU A 39 19.68 7.18 1.59
C GLU A 39 19.26 8.61 1.26
N THR A 40 19.66 9.54 2.12
CA THR A 40 19.48 10.97 1.89
C THR A 40 20.56 11.46 0.95
N ASN A 41 20.32 11.36 -0.36
CA ASN A 41 21.05 12.14 -1.34
C ASN A 41 20.12 12.51 -2.50
N SER A 42 19.49 13.66 -2.45
CA SER A 42 19.47 14.66 -3.51
C SER A 42 18.52 15.84 -3.17
N LYS A 43 19.04 17.06 -3.30
CA LYS A 43 18.30 18.33 -3.37
C LYS A 43 17.52 18.48 -4.69
N VAL A 44 17.19 17.40 -5.37
CA VAL A 44 16.34 17.41 -6.56
C VAL A 44 14.91 17.64 -6.12
N LYS A 45 14.25 18.62 -6.72
CA LYS A 45 12.81 18.91 -6.52
C LYS A 45 12.03 17.61 -6.77
N LYS A 46 11.66 16.93 -5.69
CA LYS A 46 10.99 15.62 -5.78
C LYS A 46 9.64 15.81 -6.44
N ASN A 47 9.45 15.18 -7.60
CA ASN A 47 8.13 15.12 -8.18
C ASN A 47 7.27 14.16 -7.33
N ILE A 48 6.19 14.69 -6.74
CA ILE A 48 5.37 13.97 -5.76
C ILE A 48 4.33 13.14 -6.51
N PRO A 49 4.22 11.82 -6.23
CA PRO A 49 3.17 11.01 -6.83
C PRO A 49 1.80 11.52 -6.35
N ALA A 50 0.86 11.63 -7.29
CA ALA A 50 -0.48 12.15 -7.03
C ALA A 50 -1.57 11.10 -7.26
N ARG A 51 -1.35 10.12 -8.14
CA ARG A 51 -2.37 9.13 -8.49
C ARG A 51 -1.74 7.77 -8.83
N LEU A 52 -2.38 6.70 -8.37
CA LEU A 52 -2.06 5.31 -8.68
C LEU A 52 -3.18 4.73 -9.55
N ILE A 53 -2.83 4.17 -10.71
CA ILE A 53 -3.78 3.54 -11.62
C ILE A 53 -3.33 2.11 -11.93
N ILE A 54 -4.22 1.14 -11.72
CA ILE A 54 -4.06 -0.27 -12.15
C ILE A 54 -5.37 -0.68 -12.81
N LYS A 55 -5.47 -0.48 -14.13
CA LYS A 55 -6.72 -0.67 -14.90
C LYS A 55 -7.30 -2.06 -14.73
N LYS A 56 -6.46 -3.11 -14.75
CA LYS A 56 -6.87 -4.51 -14.61
C LYS A 56 -7.64 -4.80 -13.32
N ALA A 57 -7.32 -4.09 -12.25
CA ALA A 57 -7.96 -4.21 -10.95
C ALA A 57 -9.06 -3.15 -10.70
N ASN A 58 -9.33 -2.29 -11.67
CA ASN A 58 -10.20 -1.12 -11.51
C ASN A 58 -9.78 -0.25 -10.31
N ILE A 59 -8.46 -0.06 -10.16
CA ILE A 59 -7.86 0.79 -9.14
C ILE A 59 -7.47 2.11 -9.80
N ASP A 60 -7.98 3.21 -9.26
CA ASP A 60 -7.69 4.56 -9.68
C ASP A 60 -7.84 5.48 -8.47
N LEU A 61 -6.73 5.72 -7.75
CA LEU A 61 -6.71 6.26 -6.39
C LEU A 61 -5.74 7.43 -6.27
N GLU A 62 -6.11 8.40 -5.45
CA GLU A 62 -5.21 9.46 -5.02
C GLU A 62 -4.07 8.88 -4.18
N VAL A 63 -2.85 9.42 -4.36
CA VAL A 63 -1.67 9.08 -3.57
C VAL A 63 -1.37 10.22 -2.60
N VAL A 64 -1.39 9.91 -1.31
CA VAL A 64 -1.10 10.84 -0.23
C VAL A 64 0.27 10.51 0.35
N SER A 65 1.11 11.52 0.55
CA SER A 65 2.39 11.37 1.26
C SER A 65 2.17 10.95 2.71
N ALA A 66 2.95 9.99 3.17
CA ALA A 66 2.80 9.42 4.51
C ALA A 66 4.15 9.16 5.18
N ARG A 67 4.19 9.26 6.50
CA ARG A 67 5.36 9.08 7.34
C ARG A 67 5.15 7.97 8.37
N ILE A 68 6.24 7.54 8.98
CA ILE A 68 6.22 6.62 10.11
C ILE A 68 6.68 7.38 11.35
N TYR A 69 5.87 7.33 12.41
CA TYR A 69 6.19 7.88 13.72
C TYR A 69 6.32 6.72 14.71
N GLY A 70 7.56 6.33 15.04
CA GLY A 70 7.83 5.14 15.83
C GLY A 70 7.28 3.88 15.14
N GLN A 71 6.27 3.24 15.72
CA GLN A 71 5.60 2.07 15.14
C GLN A 71 4.30 2.40 14.41
N ARG A 72 3.93 3.67 14.32
CA ARG A 72 2.69 4.10 13.70
C ARG A 72 2.93 4.54 12.27
N TRP A 73 2.30 3.86 11.33
CA TRP A 73 2.28 4.21 9.91
C TRP A 73 1.08 5.11 9.63
N GLU A 74 1.32 6.27 9.02
CA GLU A 74 0.23 7.14 8.59
C GLU A 74 -0.56 6.45 7.47
N THR A 75 -1.88 6.55 7.54
CA THR A 75 -2.81 5.96 6.56
C THR A 75 -3.87 6.97 6.19
N THR A 76 -4.48 6.81 5.02
CA THR A 76 -5.62 7.60 4.57
C THR A 76 -6.80 6.71 4.21
N SER A 77 -8.01 7.22 4.38
CA SER A 77 -9.25 6.61 3.92
C SER A 77 -9.70 7.13 2.53
N LEU A 78 -9.01 8.15 2.00
CA LEU A 78 -9.36 8.82 0.74
C LEU A 78 -8.63 8.25 -0.46
N GLY A 79 -7.55 7.47 -0.24
CA GLY A 79 -6.72 6.93 -1.30
C GLY A 79 -5.69 5.94 -0.77
N VAL A 80 -4.47 6.01 -1.32
CA VAL A 80 -3.33 5.21 -0.88
C VAL A 80 -2.22 6.09 -0.33
N SER A 81 -1.41 5.54 0.57
CA SER A 81 -0.29 6.23 1.20
C SER A 81 1.01 5.87 0.49
N TRP A 82 1.79 6.87 0.07
CA TRP A 82 3.17 6.69 -0.36
C TRP A 82 4.11 7.03 0.80
N LEU A 83 4.99 6.11 1.13
CA LEU A 83 5.95 6.28 2.21
C LEU A 83 7.08 7.24 1.79
N GLU A 84 7.11 8.47 2.33
CA GLU A 84 8.05 9.53 1.94
C GLU A 84 9.53 9.15 2.14
N MET A 85 9.82 8.25 3.09
CA MET A 85 11.17 7.76 3.35
C MET A 85 11.59 6.62 2.42
N SER A 86 10.70 6.14 1.55
CA SER A 86 11.02 5.23 0.45
C SER A 86 11.45 6.03 -0.80
N ALA A 87 11.88 5.33 -1.86
CA ALA A 87 12.20 5.99 -3.13
C ALA A 87 10.96 6.69 -3.72
N VAL A 88 11.14 7.77 -4.46
CA VAL A 88 10.07 8.30 -5.31
C VAL A 88 9.79 7.28 -6.41
N PRO A 89 8.53 6.98 -6.75
CA PRO A 89 8.25 6.06 -7.85
C PRO A 89 9.04 6.43 -9.11
N GLY A 90 9.78 5.48 -9.67
CA GLY A 90 10.63 5.69 -10.85
C GLY A 90 12.04 6.22 -10.59
N ASP A 91 12.41 6.51 -9.36
CA ASP A 91 13.81 6.69 -8.95
C ASP A 91 14.41 5.32 -8.58
N ILE A 92 15.76 5.26 -8.53
CA ILE A 92 16.46 4.07 -8.02
C ILE A 92 16.06 3.83 -6.57
N GLY A 93 15.72 2.60 -6.25
CA GLY A 93 15.23 2.18 -4.97
C GLY A 93 13.88 1.46 -5.06
N ASN A 94 13.27 1.22 -3.91
CA ASN A 94 11.95 0.62 -3.79
C ASN A 94 10.95 1.69 -3.29
N SER A 95 9.99 2.06 -4.13
CA SER A 95 8.89 2.94 -3.77
C SER A 95 7.79 2.16 -3.08
N ILE A 96 7.39 2.56 -1.90
CA ILE A 96 6.41 1.83 -1.09
C ILE A 96 5.09 2.60 -1.06
N ILE A 97 4.04 1.94 -1.57
CA ILE A 97 2.66 2.44 -1.56
C ILE A 97 1.79 1.42 -0.82
N TYR A 98 0.92 1.90 0.05
CA TYR A 98 0.04 1.02 0.84
C TYR A 98 -1.31 1.67 1.13
N GLY A 99 -2.29 0.84 1.43
CA GLY A 99 -3.65 1.30 1.73
C GLY A 99 -4.54 0.20 2.28
N HIS A 100 -5.73 0.60 2.72
CA HIS A 100 -6.72 -0.31 3.26
C HIS A 100 -7.28 -1.28 2.21
N ASN A 101 -7.60 -2.49 2.64
CA ASN A 101 -8.27 -3.52 1.83
C ASN A 101 -9.79 -3.27 1.76
N TRP A 102 -10.18 -2.06 1.41
CA TRP A 102 -11.59 -1.73 1.18
C TRP A 102 -11.91 -1.78 -0.31
N THR A 103 -13.15 -2.10 -0.65
CA THR A 103 -13.59 -2.25 -2.05
C THR A 103 -13.36 -1.00 -2.90
N ASN A 104 -13.46 0.17 -2.30
CA ASN A 104 -13.19 1.48 -2.91
C ASN A 104 -11.72 1.89 -2.87
N LEU A 105 -10.83 1.08 -2.29
CA LEU A 105 -9.38 1.30 -2.22
C LEU A 105 -8.62 0.13 -2.83
N LEU A 106 -7.74 -0.55 -2.07
CA LEU A 106 -6.93 -1.66 -2.56
C LEU A 106 -7.61 -3.04 -2.45
N GLY A 107 -8.91 -3.11 -2.19
CA GLY A 107 -9.64 -4.38 -2.09
C GLY A 107 -9.55 -5.26 -3.33
N ASN A 108 -9.42 -4.65 -4.51
CA ASN A 108 -9.26 -5.36 -5.78
C ASN A 108 -7.80 -5.70 -6.13
N LEU A 109 -6.82 -5.37 -5.27
CA LEU A 109 -5.40 -5.65 -5.54
C LEU A 109 -5.14 -7.15 -5.77
N ASN A 110 -5.99 -8.02 -5.23
CA ASN A 110 -5.94 -9.47 -5.44
C ASN A 110 -6.22 -9.93 -6.89
N LYS A 111 -6.71 -9.06 -7.75
CA LYS A 111 -6.93 -9.33 -9.18
C LYS A 111 -5.68 -9.09 -10.03
N VAL A 112 -4.68 -8.39 -9.48
CA VAL A 112 -3.44 -8.06 -10.17
C VAL A 112 -2.58 -9.30 -10.37
N ARG A 113 -1.96 -9.43 -11.54
CA ARG A 113 -1.10 -10.55 -11.93
C ARG A 113 0.23 -10.04 -12.49
N PRO A 114 1.29 -10.86 -12.49
CA PRO A 114 2.51 -10.56 -13.24
C PRO A 114 2.18 -10.24 -14.71
N GLY A 115 2.83 -9.18 -15.23
CA GLY A 115 2.59 -8.64 -16.57
C GLY A 115 1.55 -7.52 -16.63
N ASP A 116 0.76 -7.28 -15.58
CA ASP A 116 -0.18 -6.16 -15.55
C ASP A 116 0.55 -4.82 -15.40
N ASP A 117 -0.07 -3.74 -15.89
CA ASP A 117 0.49 -2.40 -15.85
C ASP A 117 0.09 -1.65 -14.58
N ILE A 118 1.07 -0.93 -14.00
CA ILE A 118 0.88 0.05 -12.95
C ILE A 118 1.30 1.41 -13.49
N VAL A 119 0.45 2.42 -13.33
CA VAL A 119 0.75 3.79 -13.72
C VAL A 119 0.76 4.69 -12.51
N ILE A 120 1.84 5.45 -12.35
CA ILE A 120 1.92 6.54 -11.38
C ILE A 120 1.85 7.87 -12.14
N VAL A 121 0.88 8.70 -11.75
CA VAL A 121 0.76 10.08 -12.22
C VAL A 121 1.28 11.01 -11.14
N TYR A 122 2.09 11.98 -11.52
CA TYR A 122 2.69 12.95 -10.61
C TYR A 122 1.90 14.27 -10.59
N LYS A 123 2.18 15.14 -9.62
CA LYS A 123 1.54 16.46 -9.49
C LYS A 123 1.73 17.37 -10.71
N ASP A 124 2.83 17.21 -11.44
CA ASP A 124 3.10 17.93 -12.68
C ASP A 124 2.43 17.33 -13.93
N GLY A 125 1.61 16.27 -13.75
CA GLY A 125 0.94 15.55 -14.83
C GLY A 125 1.80 14.50 -15.53
N SER A 126 3.11 14.42 -15.27
CA SER A 126 3.99 13.38 -15.83
C SER A 126 3.57 11.99 -15.34
N ARG A 127 3.97 10.95 -16.10
CA ARG A 127 3.59 9.56 -15.80
C ARG A 127 4.79 8.64 -15.85
N LYS A 128 4.80 7.66 -14.96
CA LYS A 128 5.71 6.52 -14.98
C LYS A 128 4.92 5.24 -15.08
N TYR A 129 5.43 4.31 -15.87
CA TYR A 129 4.80 3.02 -16.15
C TYR A 129 5.67 1.91 -15.56
N PHE A 130 5.03 0.98 -14.86
CA PHE A 130 5.68 -0.18 -14.28
C PHE A 130 4.93 -1.42 -14.75
N THR A 131 5.66 -2.51 -14.92
CA THR A 131 5.07 -3.84 -15.11
C THR A 131 5.15 -4.62 -13.80
N VAL A 132 4.08 -5.31 -13.45
CA VAL A 132 4.06 -6.20 -12.29
C VAL A 132 5.00 -7.38 -12.53
N ASP A 133 5.98 -7.56 -11.65
CA ASP A 133 6.89 -8.70 -11.68
C ASP A 133 6.34 -9.89 -10.91
N ALA A 134 5.78 -9.63 -9.72
CA ALA A 134 5.31 -10.66 -8.82
C ALA A 134 4.18 -10.19 -7.91
N THR A 135 3.37 -11.15 -7.46
CA THR A 135 2.38 -10.97 -6.39
C THR A 135 2.58 -12.04 -5.33
N ALA A 136 2.50 -11.66 -4.05
CA ALA A 136 2.68 -12.60 -2.95
C ALA A 136 1.81 -12.26 -1.75
N LYS A 137 1.47 -13.26 -0.93
CA LYS A 137 0.91 -13.06 0.41
C LYS A 137 2.00 -13.36 1.44
N VAL A 138 2.39 -12.35 2.21
CA VAL A 138 3.47 -12.46 3.19
C VAL A 138 3.00 -12.16 4.61
N SER A 139 3.74 -12.63 5.60
CA SER A 139 3.53 -12.23 7.00
C SER A 139 3.92 -10.77 7.22
N PRO A 140 3.27 -10.03 8.13
CA PRO A 140 3.71 -8.69 8.56
C PRO A 140 5.11 -8.66 9.17
N LYS A 141 5.67 -9.82 9.54
CA LYS A 141 7.05 -9.96 10.02
C LYS A 141 8.07 -9.99 8.89
N ASN A 142 7.66 -10.28 7.66
CA ASN A 142 8.56 -10.30 6.50
C ASN A 142 8.76 -8.89 5.95
N VAL A 143 9.71 -8.18 6.53
CA VAL A 143 10.07 -6.80 6.15
C VAL A 143 11.00 -6.73 4.94
N SER A 144 11.50 -7.85 4.44
CA SER A 144 12.43 -7.88 3.30
C SER A 144 11.86 -7.24 2.03
N ILE A 145 10.55 -7.33 1.85
CA ILE A 145 9.83 -6.70 0.72
C ILE A 145 9.89 -5.17 0.71
N LEU A 146 10.23 -4.56 1.85
CA LEU A 146 10.36 -3.11 2.01
C LEU A 146 11.79 -2.62 1.82
N HIS A 147 12.76 -3.53 1.71
CA HIS A 147 14.16 -3.15 1.53
C HIS A 147 14.35 -2.35 0.23
N GLN A 148 15.31 -1.44 0.26
CA GLN A 148 15.67 -0.68 -0.92
C GLN A 148 16.28 -1.59 -1.99
N SER A 149 16.18 -1.17 -3.24
CA SER A 149 16.67 -1.88 -4.42
C SER A 149 17.71 -1.03 -5.14
N LYS A 150 18.59 -1.67 -5.90
CA LYS A 150 19.46 -1.00 -6.88
C LYS A 150 18.70 -0.68 -8.19
N ASP A 151 17.53 -1.25 -8.37
CA ASP A 151 16.65 -1.04 -9.51
C ASP A 151 15.50 -0.09 -9.15
N GLN A 152 14.79 0.40 -10.15
CA GLN A 152 13.61 1.25 -10.02
C GLN A 152 12.38 0.36 -9.79
N LYS A 153 12.05 0.11 -8.52
CA LYS A 153 10.96 -0.77 -8.10
C LYS A 153 9.82 -0.01 -7.44
N ILE A 154 8.64 -0.59 -7.54
CA ILE A 154 7.45 -0.19 -6.78
C ILE A 154 6.89 -1.40 -6.04
N THR A 155 6.59 -1.23 -4.76
CA THR A 155 5.94 -2.22 -3.92
C THR A 155 4.61 -1.65 -3.44
N ILE A 156 3.50 -2.29 -3.84
CA ILE A 156 2.15 -1.92 -3.42
C ILE A 156 1.62 -3.01 -2.52
N TYR A 157 1.08 -2.67 -1.34
CA TYR A 157 0.52 -3.68 -0.47
C TYR A 157 -0.74 -3.24 0.27
N THR A 158 -1.52 -4.24 0.69
CA THR A 158 -2.68 -4.11 1.56
C THR A 158 -2.77 -5.27 2.54
N CYS A 159 -3.60 -5.14 3.56
CA CYS A 159 -3.89 -6.22 4.50
C CYS A 159 -4.82 -7.25 3.87
N VAL A 160 -4.64 -8.54 4.19
CA VAL A 160 -5.52 -9.63 3.78
C VAL A 160 -5.52 -10.74 4.84
N GLY A 161 -6.53 -11.62 4.76
CA GLY A 161 -6.71 -12.73 5.70
C GLY A 161 -7.61 -12.36 6.87
N LEU A 162 -7.93 -13.35 7.68
CA LEU A 162 -8.73 -13.16 8.88
C LEU A 162 -7.93 -12.28 9.86
N PHE A 163 -8.54 -11.20 10.34
CA PHE A 163 -7.88 -10.22 11.22
C PHE A 163 -6.59 -9.59 10.65
N ASP A 164 -6.44 -9.51 9.29
CA ASP A 164 -5.28 -8.92 8.63
C ASP A 164 -3.94 -9.61 8.94
N GLU A 165 -3.97 -10.90 9.12
CA GLU A 165 -2.80 -11.71 9.47
C GLU A 165 -1.71 -11.73 8.39
N LYS A 166 -2.05 -11.32 7.16
CA LYS A 166 -1.13 -11.30 6.00
C LYS A 166 -1.14 -9.96 5.29
N ARG A 167 -0.14 -9.76 4.44
CA ARG A 167 -0.04 -8.66 3.49
C ARG A 167 -0.07 -9.24 2.07
N LEU A 168 -1.02 -8.78 1.26
CA LEU A 168 -0.97 -8.97 -0.18
C LEU A 168 -0.05 -7.91 -0.75
N VAL A 169 0.98 -8.35 -1.43
CA VAL A 169 2.04 -7.51 -1.98
C VAL A 169 2.08 -7.69 -3.49
N VAL A 170 2.19 -6.58 -4.20
CA VAL A 170 2.44 -6.50 -5.64
C VAL A 170 3.75 -5.76 -5.82
N VAL A 171 4.70 -6.35 -6.52
CA VAL A 171 6.00 -5.75 -6.85
C VAL A 171 6.04 -5.54 -8.35
N GLY A 172 6.52 -4.37 -8.78
CA GLY A 172 6.71 -4.06 -10.19
C GLY A 172 8.00 -3.29 -10.44
N SER A 173 8.50 -3.41 -11.67
CA SER A 173 9.68 -2.72 -12.16
C SER A 173 9.31 -1.66 -13.19
N LEU A 174 10.07 -0.55 -13.23
CA LEU A 174 9.85 0.53 -14.18
C LEU A 174 10.07 0.04 -15.62
N ILE A 175 9.11 0.32 -16.49
CA ILE A 175 9.25 0.08 -17.93
C ILE A 175 10.23 1.10 -18.49
N LYS A 176 11.42 0.65 -18.85
CA LYS A 176 12.36 1.46 -19.63
C LYS A 176 11.80 1.58 -21.04
N LYS A 177 11.33 2.76 -21.45
CA LYS A 177 11.12 3.02 -22.88
C LYS A 177 12.47 2.78 -23.56
N SER A 178 12.59 1.70 -24.33
CA SER A 178 13.67 1.61 -25.31
C SER A 178 13.54 2.84 -26.20
N ALA A 179 14.59 3.66 -26.25
CA ALA A 179 14.70 4.70 -27.25
C ALA A 179 14.65 3.99 -28.60
N GLN A 180 13.51 4.07 -29.27
CA GLN A 180 13.46 3.75 -30.69
C GLN A 180 14.25 4.89 -31.37
N MET A 181 15.47 4.53 -31.82
CA MET A 181 16.18 5.28 -32.84
C MET A 181 15.41 5.23 -34.16
#